data_c9c4583ea323fd4b995069f71a3e9dce
#
_entry.id   c9c4583ea323fd4b995069f71a3e9dce
#
_cell.length_a   1.000
_cell.length_b   1.000
_cell.length_c   1.000
_cell.angle_alpha   90.00
_cell.angle_beta   90.00
_cell.angle_gamma   90.00
#
_symmetry.space_group_name_H-M   'P 1'
#
loop_
_entity.id
_entity.type
_entity.pdbx_description
1 polymer ?
#
loop_
_entity_poly.entity_id
_entity_poly.type
_entity_poly.pdbx_seq_one_letter_code
_entity_poly.pdbx_strand_id
1 'polypeptide(L)'
;MAMNPFDEIAVEQALRLKESGGADEVVVVSIGPSQNQETIRTGLAMGADRGIHIEASHDIEPLAVAKLLKEVVTRENPGVVFVGKQAIDDDCNQTGQMLAALLGWAQGTFVSGIEISGDKATVIREVDGGLEHLAISMPAVVTVDLRLNEPRYASLPNILIMRKRPLDSISV
;
A
#
# COMPACT_ATOMS: atom_id res chain seq x y z
N MET A 1 -6.36 -1.10 -17.16
CA MET A 1 -6.53 -1.69 -15.81
C MET A 1 -6.66 -0.54 -14.81
N ALA A 2 -7.59 -0.57 -13.87
CA ALA A 2 -7.78 0.48 -12.88
C ALA A 2 -7.15 0.06 -11.55
N MET A 3 -6.73 1.04 -10.75
CA MET A 3 -6.27 0.79 -9.37
C MET A 3 -7.45 0.28 -8.53
N ASN A 4 -7.21 -0.72 -7.69
CA ASN A 4 -8.20 -1.18 -6.72
C ASN A 4 -8.56 -0.03 -5.76
N PRO A 5 -9.86 0.25 -5.50
CA PRO A 5 -10.27 1.38 -4.67
C PRO A 5 -9.66 1.38 -3.25
N PHE A 6 -9.48 0.21 -2.65
CA PHE A 6 -8.83 0.11 -1.34
C PHE A 6 -7.34 0.45 -1.39
N ASP A 7 -6.65 0.09 -2.47
CA ASP A 7 -5.24 0.45 -2.65
C ASP A 7 -5.06 1.95 -2.96
N GLU A 8 -6.06 2.57 -3.59
CA GLU A 8 -6.08 4.02 -3.79
C GLU A 8 -6.12 4.77 -2.45
N ILE A 9 -6.91 4.28 -1.47
CA ILE A 9 -6.92 4.76 -0.09
C ILE A 9 -5.54 4.57 0.58
N ALA A 10 -4.89 3.43 0.34
CA ALA A 10 -3.56 3.14 0.87
C ALA A 10 -2.51 4.12 0.34
N VAL A 11 -2.52 4.40 -0.96
CA VAL A 11 -1.62 5.40 -1.58
C VAL A 11 -1.87 6.79 -0.99
N GLU A 12 -3.13 7.22 -0.88
CA GLU A 12 -3.49 8.50 -0.26
C GLU A 12 -2.95 8.61 1.17
N GLN A 13 -3.06 7.54 1.97
CA GLN A 13 -2.58 7.55 3.35
C GLN A 13 -1.06 7.69 3.41
N ALA A 14 -0.33 7.02 2.55
CA ALA A 14 1.13 7.15 2.45
C ALA A 14 1.55 8.59 2.08
N LEU A 15 0.83 9.21 1.13
CA LEU A 15 1.08 10.59 0.73
C LEU A 15 0.82 11.58 1.87
N ARG A 16 -0.28 11.42 2.60
CA ARG A 16 -0.59 12.25 3.78
C ARG A 16 0.47 12.11 4.87
N LEU A 17 0.94 10.90 5.11
CA LEU A 17 2.04 10.65 6.06
C LEU A 17 3.31 11.39 5.64
N LYS A 18 3.67 11.35 4.36
CA LYS A 18 4.82 12.11 3.84
C LYS A 18 4.62 13.62 3.98
N GLU A 19 3.46 14.14 3.61
CA GLU A 19 3.15 15.58 3.69
C GLU A 19 3.18 16.11 5.12
N SER A 20 2.84 15.27 6.10
CA SER A 20 2.95 15.61 7.53
C SER A 20 4.38 15.48 8.11
N GLY A 21 5.35 15.06 7.29
CA GLY A 21 6.73 14.86 7.72
C GLY A 21 6.99 13.52 8.42
N GLY A 22 6.03 12.59 8.37
CA GLY A 22 6.17 11.25 8.95
C GLY A 22 6.87 10.23 8.05
N ALA A 23 7.13 10.59 6.80
CA ALA A 23 7.87 9.76 5.85
C ALA A 23 8.65 10.63 4.87
N ASP A 24 9.80 10.14 4.40
CA ASP A 24 10.66 10.85 3.43
C ASP A 24 10.28 10.51 1.99
N GLU A 25 9.85 9.29 1.74
CA GLU A 25 9.57 8.75 0.40
C GLU A 25 8.33 7.87 0.40
N VAL A 26 7.58 7.93 -0.69
CA VAL A 26 6.46 7.02 -0.98
C VAL A 26 6.78 6.21 -2.23
N VAL A 27 6.82 4.89 -2.07
CA VAL A 27 7.06 3.92 -3.14
C VAL A 27 5.78 3.14 -3.39
N VAL A 28 5.31 3.11 -4.63
CA VAL A 28 4.17 2.28 -5.03
C VAL A 28 4.65 1.01 -5.71
N VAL A 29 4.04 -0.12 -5.34
CA VAL A 29 4.41 -1.44 -5.86
C VAL A 29 3.19 -2.10 -6.47
N SER A 30 3.37 -2.74 -7.62
CA SER A 30 2.34 -3.58 -8.22
C SER A 30 2.96 -4.85 -8.82
N ILE A 31 2.26 -5.96 -8.66
CA ILE A 31 2.67 -7.28 -9.11
C ILE A 31 1.64 -7.78 -10.12
N GLY A 32 2.09 -8.20 -11.28
CA GLY A 32 1.20 -8.70 -12.33
C GLY A 32 1.76 -8.45 -13.73
N PRO A 33 0.95 -8.62 -14.78
CA PRO A 33 1.37 -8.41 -16.16
C PRO A 33 1.78 -6.95 -16.42
N SER A 34 2.41 -6.70 -17.55
CA SER A 34 2.96 -5.39 -17.93
C SER A 34 1.94 -4.23 -17.84
N GLN A 35 0.65 -4.51 -18.01
CA GLN A 35 -0.44 -3.55 -17.86
C GLN A 35 -0.51 -2.93 -16.45
N ASN A 36 0.01 -3.61 -15.44
CA ASN A 36 0.06 -3.10 -14.06
C ASN A 36 0.94 -1.85 -13.92
N GLN A 37 1.83 -1.59 -14.87
CA GLN A 37 2.59 -0.33 -14.92
C GLN A 37 1.68 0.90 -15.02
N GLU A 38 0.52 0.80 -15.68
CA GLU A 38 -0.45 1.91 -15.74
C GLU A 38 -1.03 2.22 -14.36
N THR A 39 -1.29 1.19 -13.54
CA THR A 39 -1.72 1.37 -12.17
C THR A 39 -0.65 2.07 -11.32
N ILE A 40 0.62 1.68 -11.47
CA ILE A 40 1.74 2.37 -10.81
C ILE A 40 1.81 3.84 -11.25
N ARG A 41 1.66 4.12 -12.55
CA ARG A 41 1.65 5.50 -13.06
C ARG A 41 0.53 6.34 -12.47
N THR A 42 -0.63 5.74 -12.18
CA THR A 42 -1.71 6.42 -11.44
C THR A 42 -1.24 6.83 -10.05
N GLY A 43 -0.59 5.94 -9.30
CA GLY A 43 -0.01 6.26 -7.99
C GLY A 43 1.06 7.36 -8.07
N LEU A 44 1.91 7.33 -9.10
CA LEU A 44 2.90 8.39 -9.36
C LEU A 44 2.22 9.73 -9.67
N ALA A 45 1.10 9.72 -10.42
CA ALA A 45 0.32 10.91 -10.71
C ALA A 45 -0.41 11.47 -9.48
N MET A 46 -0.75 10.63 -8.50
CA MET A 46 -1.26 11.07 -7.20
C MET A 46 -0.17 11.79 -6.37
N GLY A 47 1.09 11.44 -6.55
CA GLY A 47 2.20 12.12 -5.88
C GLY A 47 3.31 11.20 -5.35
N ALA A 48 3.22 9.89 -5.53
CA ALA A 48 4.28 8.97 -5.12
C ALA A 48 5.60 9.27 -5.84
N ASP A 49 6.72 8.96 -5.22
CA ASP A 49 8.05 9.34 -5.70
C ASP A 49 8.59 8.40 -6.77
N ARG A 50 8.40 7.11 -6.58
CA ARG A 50 8.82 6.06 -7.53
C ARG A 50 7.92 4.85 -7.46
N GLY A 51 8.03 4.00 -8.49
CA GLY A 51 7.27 2.76 -8.61
C GLY A 51 8.15 1.55 -8.81
N ILE A 52 7.67 0.40 -8.34
CA ILE A 52 8.27 -0.90 -8.58
C ILE A 52 7.19 -1.81 -9.20
N HIS A 53 7.48 -2.33 -10.37
CA HIS A 53 6.67 -3.32 -11.04
C HIS A 53 7.36 -4.69 -10.97
N ILE A 54 6.67 -5.68 -10.45
CA ILE A 54 7.11 -7.07 -10.51
C ILE A 54 6.27 -7.77 -11.56
N GLU A 55 6.93 -8.20 -12.64
CA GLU A 55 6.27 -8.91 -13.72
C GLU A 55 5.92 -10.33 -13.28
N ALA A 56 4.62 -10.65 -13.28
CA ALA A 56 4.09 -11.95 -12.93
C ALA A 56 2.84 -12.24 -13.76
N SER A 57 2.38 -13.51 -13.73
CA SER A 57 1.13 -13.88 -14.39
C SER A 57 -0.08 -13.22 -13.74
N HIS A 58 -1.18 -13.15 -14.48
CA HIS A 58 -2.43 -12.58 -13.98
C HIS A 58 -3.03 -13.42 -12.83
N ASP A 59 -2.80 -14.72 -12.83
CA ASP A 59 -3.42 -15.68 -11.91
C ASP A 59 -2.56 -15.96 -10.66
N ILE A 60 -1.77 -14.98 -10.23
CA ILE A 60 -0.91 -15.14 -9.06
C ILE A 60 -1.74 -15.13 -7.76
N GLU A 61 -1.55 -16.16 -6.95
CA GLU A 61 -2.24 -16.37 -5.68
C GLU A 61 -1.77 -15.39 -4.57
N PRO A 62 -2.63 -15.01 -3.60
CA PRO A 62 -2.29 -14.05 -2.54
C PRO A 62 -1.02 -14.39 -1.76
N LEU A 63 -0.76 -15.67 -1.46
CA LEU A 63 0.47 -16.07 -0.76
C LEU A 63 1.72 -15.81 -1.60
N ALA A 64 1.66 -16.04 -2.91
CA ALA A 64 2.77 -15.74 -3.81
C ALA A 64 3.00 -14.23 -3.90
N VAL A 65 1.93 -13.43 -3.98
CA VAL A 65 2.00 -11.97 -3.92
C VAL A 65 2.66 -11.52 -2.61
N ALA A 66 2.25 -12.06 -1.47
CA ALA A 66 2.84 -11.72 -0.17
C ALA A 66 4.34 -12.07 -0.10
N LYS A 67 4.77 -13.19 -0.68
CA LYS A 67 6.19 -13.58 -0.75
C LYS A 67 7.00 -12.60 -1.61
N LEU A 68 6.48 -12.19 -2.76
CA LEU A 68 7.14 -11.20 -3.61
C LEU A 68 7.21 -9.83 -2.95
N LEU A 69 6.13 -9.40 -2.28
CA LEU A 69 6.14 -8.16 -1.49
C LEU A 69 7.15 -8.21 -0.35
N LYS A 70 7.32 -9.36 0.30
CA LYS A 70 8.35 -9.54 1.34
C LYS A 70 9.75 -9.24 0.80
N GLU A 71 10.08 -9.71 -0.41
CA GLU A 71 11.40 -9.43 -1.01
C GLU A 71 11.57 -7.92 -1.28
N VAL A 72 10.51 -7.25 -1.76
CA VAL A 72 10.52 -5.79 -1.93
C VAL A 72 10.72 -5.08 -0.59
N VAL A 73 9.97 -5.46 0.43
CA VAL A 73 10.07 -4.88 1.79
C VAL A 73 11.46 -5.08 2.37
N THR A 74 12.05 -6.25 2.19
CA THR A 74 13.41 -6.54 2.66
C THR A 74 14.44 -5.65 1.96
N ARG A 75 14.27 -5.40 0.67
CA ARG A 75 15.16 -4.54 -0.11
C ARG A 75 15.00 -3.06 0.22
N GLU A 76 13.76 -2.60 0.31
CA GLU A 76 13.43 -1.17 0.49
C GLU A 76 13.47 -0.73 1.96
N ASN A 77 13.34 -1.66 2.90
CA ASN A 77 13.33 -1.42 4.34
C ASN A 77 12.41 -0.27 4.79
N PRO A 78 11.12 -0.29 4.42
CA PRO A 78 10.18 0.77 4.77
C PRO A 78 9.82 0.74 6.26
N GLY A 79 9.42 1.89 6.80
CA GLY A 79 8.89 1.99 8.17
C GLY A 79 7.44 1.52 8.29
N VAL A 80 6.68 1.53 7.19
CA VAL A 80 5.29 1.07 7.15
C VAL A 80 4.93 0.62 5.73
N VAL A 81 4.07 -0.39 5.65
CA VAL A 81 3.48 -0.86 4.41
C VAL A 81 1.97 -0.67 4.49
N PHE A 82 1.40 0.10 3.57
CA PHE A 82 -0.04 0.24 3.41
C PHE A 82 -0.51 -0.58 2.22
N VAL A 83 -1.56 -1.36 2.42
CA VAL A 83 -2.26 -2.11 1.36
C VAL A 83 -3.76 -1.96 1.52
N GLY A 84 -4.51 -2.07 0.45
CA GLY A 84 -5.96 -2.21 0.54
C GLY A 84 -6.34 -3.43 1.36
N LYS A 85 -7.43 -3.38 2.11
CA LYS A 85 -7.87 -4.53 2.92
C LYS A 85 -8.18 -5.75 2.06
N GLN A 86 -8.63 -5.53 0.84
CA GLN A 86 -8.99 -6.58 -0.13
C GLN A 86 -8.94 -6.03 -1.55
N ALA A 87 -8.87 -6.92 -2.54
CA ALA A 87 -9.10 -6.57 -3.93
C ALA A 87 -10.58 -6.83 -4.28
N ILE A 88 -11.18 -5.94 -5.07
CA ILE A 88 -12.62 -6.03 -5.41
C ILE A 88 -12.95 -7.14 -6.41
N ASP A 89 -11.96 -7.78 -7.00
CA ASP A 89 -12.10 -8.87 -7.98
C ASP A 89 -12.12 -10.25 -7.33
N ASP A 90 -11.38 -10.48 -6.26
CA ASP A 90 -11.29 -11.77 -5.58
C ASP A 90 -11.79 -11.78 -4.12
N ASP A 91 -11.86 -10.61 -3.48
CA ASP A 91 -12.31 -10.40 -2.11
C ASP A 91 -11.63 -11.31 -1.05
N CYS A 92 -10.42 -11.82 -1.35
CA CYS A 92 -9.73 -12.78 -0.47
C CYS A 92 -9.32 -12.20 0.88
N ASN A 93 -9.03 -10.90 0.94
CA ASN A 93 -8.67 -10.18 2.18
C ASN A 93 -7.58 -10.87 3.02
N GLN A 94 -6.49 -11.28 2.42
CA GLN A 94 -5.45 -12.05 3.13
C GLN A 94 -4.00 -11.66 2.79
N THR A 95 -3.76 -10.90 1.73
CA THR A 95 -2.40 -10.56 1.29
C THR A 95 -1.64 -9.77 2.35
N GLY A 96 -2.25 -8.74 2.93
CA GLY A 96 -1.61 -7.92 3.96
C GLY A 96 -1.28 -8.70 5.23
N GLN A 97 -2.19 -9.54 5.69
CA GLN A 97 -2.00 -10.40 6.86
C GLN A 97 -0.88 -11.42 6.62
N MET A 98 -0.85 -12.05 5.45
CA MET A 98 0.22 -12.97 5.06
C MET A 98 1.56 -12.27 5.00
N LEU A 99 1.62 -11.06 4.45
CA LEU A 99 2.85 -10.27 4.39
C LEU A 99 3.36 -9.96 5.80
N ALA A 100 2.49 -9.49 6.70
CA ALA A 100 2.86 -9.22 8.08
C ALA A 100 3.44 -10.46 8.79
N ALA A 101 2.80 -11.61 8.61
CA ALA A 101 3.26 -12.88 9.16
C ALA A 101 4.63 -13.29 8.60
N LEU A 102 4.84 -13.17 7.29
CA LEU A 102 6.11 -13.50 6.64
C LEU A 102 7.26 -12.58 7.07
N LEU A 103 6.95 -11.33 7.42
CA LEU A 103 7.93 -10.36 7.92
C LEU A 103 8.16 -10.46 9.43
N GLY A 104 7.26 -11.08 10.17
CA GLY A 104 7.24 -11.03 11.63
C GLY A 104 6.92 -9.63 12.15
N TRP A 105 6.18 -8.83 11.39
CA TRP A 105 5.78 -7.47 11.74
C TRP A 105 4.40 -7.43 12.38
N ALA A 106 4.15 -6.36 13.15
CA ALA A 106 2.82 -6.06 13.61
C ALA A 106 1.88 -5.77 12.43
N GLN A 107 0.59 -6.03 12.62
CA GLN A 107 -0.43 -5.74 11.61
C GLN A 107 -1.58 -4.94 12.22
N GLY A 108 -2.07 -3.95 11.46
CA GLY A 108 -3.36 -3.31 11.70
C GLY A 108 -4.25 -3.59 10.51
N THR A 109 -5.39 -4.25 10.72
CA THR A 109 -6.30 -4.65 9.63
C THR A 109 -7.62 -3.92 9.68
N PHE A 110 -8.25 -3.71 8.52
CA PHE A 110 -9.52 -2.97 8.37
C PHE A 110 -9.45 -1.55 8.98
N VAL A 111 -8.33 -0.86 8.78
CA VAL A 111 -8.05 0.41 9.46
C VAL A 111 -8.84 1.54 8.84
N SER A 112 -9.61 2.24 9.69
CA SER A 112 -10.38 3.45 9.37
C SER A 112 -9.82 4.72 10.02
N GLY A 113 -8.79 4.59 10.86
CA GLY A 113 -8.06 5.71 11.44
C GLY A 113 -6.66 5.28 11.86
N ILE A 114 -5.66 6.13 11.68
CA ILE A 114 -4.27 5.86 12.05
C ILE A 114 -3.56 7.12 12.47
N GLU A 115 -2.79 7.00 13.55
CA GLU A 115 -1.85 8.00 14.01
C GLU A 115 -0.51 7.32 14.30
N ILE A 116 0.56 7.80 13.66
CA ILE A 116 1.92 7.26 13.83
C ILE A 116 2.74 8.24 14.65
N SER A 117 3.36 7.76 15.73
CA SER A 117 4.23 8.54 16.60
C SER A 117 5.47 7.73 16.99
N GLY A 118 6.61 8.06 16.40
CA GLY A 118 7.86 7.35 16.62
C GLY A 118 7.78 5.89 16.20
N ASP A 119 8.03 4.99 17.14
CA ASP A 119 8.06 3.53 16.95
C ASP A 119 6.69 2.84 17.18
N LYS A 120 5.62 3.62 17.31
CA LYS A 120 4.26 3.12 17.56
C LYS A 120 3.25 3.76 16.63
N ALA A 121 2.18 3.03 16.37
CA ALA A 121 0.99 3.56 15.72
C ALA A 121 -0.25 3.18 16.54
N THR A 122 -1.19 4.11 16.64
CA THR A 122 -2.55 3.84 17.12
C THR A 122 -3.45 3.71 15.90
N VAL A 123 -4.12 2.57 15.77
CA VAL A 123 -5.05 2.30 14.67
C VAL A 123 -6.45 2.10 15.19
N ILE A 124 -7.42 2.57 14.42
CA ILE A 124 -8.85 2.33 14.62
C ILE A 124 -9.29 1.34 13.54
N ARG A 125 -9.84 0.20 13.97
CA ARG A 125 -10.29 -0.87 13.09
C ARG A 125 -11.80 -0.97 13.04
N GLU A 126 -12.32 -1.21 11.86
CA GLU A 126 -13.72 -1.59 11.68
C GLU A 126 -13.90 -3.08 11.98
N VAL A 127 -14.73 -3.40 12.96
CA VAL A 127 -15.09 -4.76 13.36
C VAL A 127 -16.60 -4.91 13.44
N ASP A 128 -17.14 -6.12 13.42
CA ASP A 128 -18.58 -6.37 13.37
C ASP A 128 -19.36 -5.71 14.54
N GLY A 129 -18.76 -5.62 15.70
CA GLY A 129 -19.37 -4.99 16.87
C GLY A 129 -19.16 -3.47 17.01
N GLY A 130 -18.44 -2.83 16.09
CA GLY A 130 -18.11 -1.40 16.17
C GLY A 130 -16.67 -1.08 15.81
N LEU A 131 -15.99 -0.30 16.65
CA LEU A 131 -14.61 0.14 16.44
C LEU A 131 -13.70 -0.48 17.50
N GLU A 132 -12.51 -0.92 17.07
CA GLU A 132 -11.46 -1.39 17.94
C GLU A 132 -10.24 -0.46 17.83
N HIS A 133 -9.71 -0.03 18.97
CA HIS A 133 -8.51 0.82 19.05
C HIS A 133 -7.33 -0.04 19.47
N LEU A 134 -6.28 -0.08 18.67
CA LEU A 134 -5.06 -0.83 18.94
C LEU A 134 -3.83 0.06 18.88
N ALA A 135 -2.89 -0.19 19.79
CA ALA A 135 -1.52 0.29 19.67
C ALA A 135 -0.64 -0.83 19.08
N ILE A 136 0.04 -0.54 18.00
CA ILE A 136 0.92 -1.48 17.31
C ILE A 136 2.34 -0.92 17.22
N SER A 137 3.33 -1.81 17.26
CA SER A 137 4.74 -1.43 17.10
C SER A 137 5.08 -1.28 15.61
N MET A 138 5.92 -0.29 15.30
CA MET A 138 6.49 -0.12 13.98
C MET A 138 7.81 -0.89 13.86
N PRO A 139 8.21 -1.39 12.69
CA PRO A 139 7.47 -1.34 11.44
C PRO A 139 6.23 -2.23 11.43
N ALA A 140 5.25 -1.89 10.63
CA ALA A 140 3.98 -2.60 10.57
C ALA A 140 3.42 -2.70 9.15
N VAL A 141 2.56 -3.68 8.93
CA VAL A 141 1.69 -3.77 7.75
C VAL A 141 0.28 -3.32 8.15
N VAL A 142 -0.26 -2.38 7.41
CA VAL A 142 -1.58 -1.80 7.66
C VAL A 142 -2.48 -2.05 6.45
N THR A 143 -3.59 -2.77 6.67
CA THR A 143 -4.62 -2.90 5.65
C THR A 143 -5.72 -1.86 5.89
N VAL A 144 -6.13 -1.17 4.84
CA VAL A 144 -6.96 0.02 4.97
C VAL A 144 -8.38 -0.21 4.46
N ASP A 145 -9.34 0.36 5.21
CA ASP A 145 -10.75 0.43 4.87
C ASP A 145 -11.06 1.73 4.08
N LEU A 146 -12.16 1.73 3.32
CA LEU A 146 -12.60 2.92 2.56
C LEU A 146 -12.89 4.14 3.44
N ARG A 147 -13.16 3.93 4.73
CA ARG A 147 -13.46 5.00 5.69
C ARG A 147 -12.23 5.74 6.19
N LEU A 148 -11.01 5.27 5.85
CA LEU A 148 -9.78 5.90 6.34
C LEU A 148 -9.59 7.32 5.80
N ASN A 149 -9.80 7.51 4.51
CA ASN A 149 -9.64 8.80 3.85
C ASN A 149 -10.40 8.84 2.52
N GLU A 150 -10.40 10.02 1.91
CA GLU A 150 -10.87 10.24 0.55
C GLU A 150 -9.65 10.47 -0.34
N PRO A 151 -9.41 9.63 -1.37
CA PRO A 151 -8.27 9.79 -2.27
C PRO A 151 -8.35 11.09 -3.06
N ARG A 152 -7.21 11.73 -3.24
CA ARG A 152 -7.08 12.90 -4.11
C ARG A 152 -7.14 12.52 -5.58
N TYR A 153 -7.59 13.47 -6.40
CA TYR A 153 -7.36 13.41 -7.83
C TYR A 153 -5.90 13.76 -8.16
N ALA A 154 -5.37 13.14 -9.22
CA ALA A 154 -4.07 13.51 -9.73
C ALA A 154 -4.08 14.97 -10.21
N SER A 155 -3.13 15.79 -9.73
CA SER A 155 -2.98 17.16 -10.21
C SER A 155 -2.38 17.18 -11.62
N LEU A 156 -2.73 18.20 -12.42
CA LEU A 156 -2.14 18.35 -13.77
C LEU A 156 -0.60 18.38 -13.77
N PRO A 157 0.08 19.10 -12.87
CA PRO A 157 1.53 19.05 -12.75
C PRO A 157 2.05 17.63 -12.50
N ASN A 158 1.42 16.86 -11.59
CA ASN A 158 1.83 15.50 -11.29
C ASN A 158 1.62 14.54 -12.47
N ILE A 159 0.54 14.71 -13.25
CA ILE A 159 0.30 13.95 -14.48
C ILE A 159 1.42 14.18 -15.50
N LEU A 160 1.90 15.41 -15.62
CA LEU A 160 3.01 15.75 -16.53
C LEU A 160 4.35 15.19 -16.03
N ILE A 161 4.57 15.19 -14.72
CA ILE A 161 5.83 14.75 -14.10
C ILE A 161 5.89 13.22 -13.98
N MET A 162 4.76 12.52 -13.83
CA MET A 162 4.72 11.07 -13.57
C MET A 162 5.52 10.24 -14.58
N ARG A 163 5.59 10.69 -15.85
CA ARG A 163 6.35 10.00 -16.90
C ARG A 163 7.86 10.02 -16.69
N LYS A 164 8.34 10.99 -15.90
CA LYS A 164 9.76 11.18 -15.57
C LYS A 164 10.13 10.52 -14.22
N ARG A 165 9.14 10.15 -13.41
CA ARG A 165 9.40 9.48 -12.11
C ARG A 165 9.91 8.06 -12.35
N PRO A 166 10.86 7.60 -11.53
CA PRO A 166 11.44 6.27 -11.66
C PRO A 166 10.36 5.17 -11.54
N LEU A 167 10.43 4.20 -12.44
CA LEU A 167 9.65 2.98 -12.41
C LEU A 167 10.58 1.82 -12.73
N ASP A 168 10.91 1.04 -11.73
CA ASP A 168 11.74 -0.16 -11.86
C ASP A 168 10.86 -1.35 -12.22
N SER A 169 11.25 -2.13 -13.22
CA SER A 169 10.57 -3.37 -13.59
C SER A 169 11.48 -4.55 -13.31
N ILE A 170 10.95 -5.53 -12.57
CA ILE A 170 11.66 -6.73 -12.15
C ILE A 170 10.90 -7.95 -12.71
N SER A 171 11.60 -8.81 -13.43
CA SER A 171 11.08 -10.12 -13.85
C SER A 171 11.42 -11.17 -12.78
N VAL A 172 10.45 -12.02 -12.49
CA VAL A 172 10.57 -13.13 -11.53
C VAL A 172 10.83 -14.44 -12.28
#